data_8874d000061948b2a870018261eba3c0
#
_entry.id   8874d000061948b2a870018261eba3c0
#
_cell.length_a   1.000
_cell.length_b   1.000
_cell.length_c   1.000
_cell.angle_alpha   90.00
_cell.angle_beta   90.00
_cell.angle_gamma   90.00
#
_symmetry.space_group_name_H-M   'P 1'
#
loop_
_entity.id
_entity.type
_entity.pdbx_description
1 polymer ?
#
loop_
_entity_poly.entity_id
_entity_poly.type
_entity_poly.pdbx_seq_one_letter_code
_entity_poly.pdbx_strand_id
1 'polypeptide(L)'
;MNNAPALEARRLSATLGAAEVLHGIDLALESGRWTSIVGPNGAGKSTLLKALAGLLAHRGEVRLFGEPQAKIPARLRAQRLSWLGQSGTGEGSADDLMVYDIAMLGRLPHQRWLAAPSAADRDAVERALRTTQAWDWRDRPLGQLSGGERQRVLLARALAVEADLLLMDEPLANLDPPHQADWMQTVRALVAQGKTVVSVLHELPMALAADELVVMNRGRVVHHGTCGDPDTHAALEQVFDHRIRVHRVADQWIALPQ
;
A
#
# COMPACT_ATOMS: atom_id res chain seq x y z
N MET A 1 18.92 -16.29 4.91
CA MET A 1 17.84 -15.34 4.56
C MET A 1 18.48 -14.01 4.29
N ASN A 2 18.20 -13.37 3.16
CA ASN A 2 18.83 -12.09 2.82
C ASN A 2 18.28 -11.02 3.76
N ASN A 3 19.12 -10.46 4.63
CA ASN A 3 18.72 -9.51 5.69
C ASN A 3 18.57 -8.06 5.14
N ALA A 4 18.30 -7.93 3.84
CA ALA A 4 18.10 -6.62 3.23
C ALA A 4 16.66 -6.13 3.43
N PRO A 5 16.46 -4.82 3.69
CA PRO A 5 15.14 -4.22 3.73
C PRO A 5 14.35 -4.48 2.45
N ALA A 6 13.03 -4.61 2.55
CA ALA A 6 12.16 -4.74 1.37
C ALA A 6 12.22 -3.48 0.50
N LEU A 7 12.25 -2.31 1.15
CA LEU A 7 12.47 -1.02 0.52
C LEU A 7 13.48 -0.19 1.30
N GLU A 8 14.37 0.47 0.59
CA GLU A 8 15.27 1.45 1.15
C GLU A 8 15.26 2.70 0.27
N ALA A 9 15.10 3.87 0.88
CA ALA A 9 15.24 5.17 0.24
C ALA A 9 16.46 5.90 0.85
N ARG A 10 17.28 6.51 0.01
CA ARG A 10 18.43 7.31 0.40
C ARG A 10 18.38 8.68 -0.23
N ARG A 11 18.29 9.73 0.60
CA ARG A 11 18.17 11.14 0.21
C ARG A 11 17.09 11.37 -0.86
N LEU A 12 15.95 10.69 -0.68
CA LEU A 12 14.84 10.72 -1.61
C LEU A 12 14.16 12.08 -1.58
N SER A 13 14.18 12.80 -2.69
CA SER A 13 13.46 14.07 -2.91
C SER A 13 12.59 13.98 -4.16
N ALA A 14 11.42 14.58 -4.12
CA ALA A 14 10.50 14.60 -5.26
C ALA A 14 9.76 15.93 -5.38
N THR A 15 9.44 16.31 -6.63
CA THR A 15 8.68 17.51 -6.96
C THR A 15 7.37 17.14 -7.63
N LEU A 16 6.30 17.89 -7.35
CA LEU A 16 5.03 17.86 -8.08
C LEU A 16 4.82 19.24 -8.72
N GLY A 17 4.89 19.28 -10.04
CA GLY A 17 4.95 20.57 -10.75
C GLY A 17 6.20 21.36 -10.33
N ALA A 18 6.03 22.58 -9.84
CA ALA A 18 7.12 23.43 -9.36
C ALA A 18 7.44 23.28 -7.86
N ALA A 19 6.62 22.55 -7.09
CA ALA A 19 6.77 22.42 -5.64
C ALA A 19 7.58 21.18 -5.28
N GLU A 20 8.65 21.33 -4.49
CA GLU A 20 9.31 20.21 -3.84
C GLU A 20 8.43 19.72 -2.69
N VAL A 21 8.05 18.42 -2.73
CA VAL A 21 7.12 17.80 -1.79
C VAL A 21 7.82 16.84 -0.84
N LEU A 22 8.92 16.21 -1.28
CA LEU A 22 9.74 15.33 -0.44
C LEU A 22 11.15 15.90 -0.34
N HIS A 23 11.70 15.92 0.88
CA HIS A 23 12.91 16.65 1.22
C HIS A 23 13.99 15.72 1.80
N GLY A 24 14.71 14.99 0.94
CA GLY A 24 15.88 14.20 1.32
C GLY A 24 15.58 13.10 2.34
N ILE A 25 14.55 12.29 2.08
CA ILE A 25 14.12 11.21 2.97
C ILE A 25 15.11 10.05 2.92
N ASP A 26 15.56 9.61 4.11
CA ASP A 26 16.24 8.34 4.35
C ASP A 26 15.27 7.44 5.11
N LEU A 27 15.00 6.24 4.59
CA LEU A 27 14.02 5.29 5.14
C LEU A 27 14.39 3.87 4.74
N ALA A 28 14.31 2.93 5.70
CA ALA A 28 14.44 1.50 5.44
C ALA A 28 13.22 0.77 6.01
N LEU A 29 12.53 0.01 5.18
CA LEU A 29 11.34 -0.77 5.55
C LEU A 29 11.69 -2.25 5.52
N GLU A 30 11.52 -2.91 6.66
CA GLU A 30 11.90 -4.30 6.84
C GLU A 30 11.00 -5.26 6.06
N SER A 31 11.61 -6.38 5.62
CA SER A 31 10.88 -7.44 4.92
C SER A 31 9.98 -8.23 5.88
N GLY A 32 8.81 -8.68 5.38
CA GLY A 32 7.90 -9.54 6.13
C GLY A 32 7.14 -8.81 7.24
N ARG A 33 7.01 -7.49 7.15
CA ARG A 33 6.27 -6.65 8.11
C ARG A 33 5.20 -5.83 7.43
N TRP A 34 4.23 -5.39 8.22
CA TRP A 34 3.28 -4.36 7.84
C TRP A 34 3.70 -3.02 8.42
N THR A 35 4.04 -2.06 7.56
CA THR A 35 4.35 -0.68 7.92
C THR A 35 3.23 0.25 7.47
N SER A 36 2.70 1.08 8.38
CA SER A 36 1.76 2.14 8.03
C SER A 36 2.45 3.49 7.97
N ILE A 37 2.13 4.28 6.94
CA ILE A 37 2.60 5.66 6.77
C ILE A 37 1.46 6.60 7.17
N VAL A 38 1.70 7.46 8.16
CA VAL A 38 0.73 8.39 8.71
C VAL A 38 1.26 9.82 8.76
N GLY A 39 0.36 10.78 8.94
CA GLY A 39 0.69 12.20 9.07
C GLY A 39 -0.45 13.08 8.55
N PRO A 40 -0.39 14.40 8.77
CA PRO A 40 -1.41 15.35 8.32
C PRO A 40 -1.63 15.32 6.80
N ASN A 41 -2.76 15.87 6.35
CA ASN A 41 -2.99 16.09 4.93
C ASN A 41 -1.91 17.02 4.36
N GLY A 42 -1.42 16.69 3.17
CA GLY A 42 -0.30 17.42 2.54
C GLY A 42 1.09 17.07 3.10
N ALA A 43 1.24 16.12 4.02
CA ALA A 43 2.54 15.69 4.54
C ALA A 43 3.44 14.99 3.51
N GLY A 44 2.91 14.61 2.33
CA GLY A 44 3.67 13.95 1.26
C GLY A 44 3.58 12.43 1.25
N LYS A 45 2.66 11.82 2.02
CA LYS A 45 2.51 10.35 2.17
C LYS A 45 2.35 9.61 0.84
N SER A 46 1.32 9.98 0.04
CA SER A 46 1.07 9.39 -1.27
C SER A 46 2.21 9.65 -2.26
N THR A 47 2.85 10.82 -2.15
CA THR A 47 4.02 11.17 -2.96
C THR A 47 5.20 10.27 -2.63
N LEU A 48 5.46 10.03 -1.33
CA LEU A 48 6.49 9.08 -0.88
C LEU A 48 6.20 7.68 -1.41
N LEU A 49 4.98 7.20 -1.22
CA LEU A 49 4.60 5.86 -1.64
C LEU A 49 4.74 5.68 -3.17
N LYS A 50 4.33 6.69 -3.98
CA LYS A 50 4.51 6.69 -5.45
C LYS A 50 5.98 6.72 -5.86
N ALA A 51 6.82 7.49 -5.16
CA ALA A 51 8.26 7.54 -5.42
C ALA A 51 8.92 6.18 -5.09
N LEU A 52 8.57 5.55 -3.97
CA LEU A 52 9.01 4.21 -3.59
C LEU A 52 8.54 3.14 -4.58
N ALA A 53 7.35 3.28 -5.16
CA ALA A 53 6.84 2.39 -6.21
C ALA A 53 7.55 2.59 -7.57
N GLY A 54 8.33 3.66 -7.74
CA GLY A 54 8.91 4.05 -9.03
C GLY A 54 7.88 4.59 -10.03
N LEU A 55 6.75 5.10 -9.53
CA LEU A 55 5.66 5.72 -10.30
C LEU A 55 5.80 7.24 -10.38
N LEU A 56 6.74 7.82 -9.64
CA LEU A 56 7.03 9.25 -9.63
C LEU A 56 8.54 9.48 -9.80
N ALA A 57 8.89 10.44 -10.67
CA ALA A 57 10.27 10.87 -10.83
C ALA A 57 10.78 11.47 -9.51
N HIS A 58 12.00 11.08 -9.12
CA HIS A 58 12.62 11.51 -7.87
C HIS A 58 14.13 11.67 -8.01
N ARG A 59 14.75 12.37 -7.06
CA ARG A 59 16.19 12.38 -6.82
C ARG A 59 16.51 11.44 -5.64
N GLY A 60 17.77 11.05 -5.53
CA GLY A 60 18.20 10.06 -4.54
C GLY A 60 18.11 8.64 -5.08
N GLU A 61 18.23 7.65 -4.23
CA GLU A 61 18.23 6.23 -4.59
C GLU A 61 17.09 5.50 -3.88
N VAL A 62 16.38 4.63 -4.62
CA VAL A 62 15.44 3.65 -4.06
C VAL A 62 15.97 2.26 -4.38
N ARG A 63 15.99 1.39 -3.36
CA ARG A 63 16.36 -0.03 -3.50
C ARG A 63 15.18 -0.91 -3.15
N LEU A 64 15.00 -1.97 -3.93
CA LEU A 64 14.01 -3.01 -3.71
C LEU A 64 14.74 -4.32 -3.39
N PHE A 65 14.56 -4.83 -2.18
CA PHE A 65 15.27 -6.03 -1.67
C PHE A 65 16.80 -5.94 -1.85
N GLY A 66 17.39 -4.76 -1.53
CA GLY A 66 18.81 -4.48 -1.63
C GLY A 66 19.33 -4.13 -3.04
N GLU A 67 18.52 -4.28 -4.10
CA GLU A 67 18.89 -3.95 -5.48
C GLU A 67 18.42 -2.54 -5.86
N PRO A 68 19.27 -1.68 -6.46
CA PRO A 68 18.82 -0.37 -6.94
C PRO A 68 17.66 -0.51 -7.92
N GLN A 69 16.51 0.10 -7.61
CA GLN A 69 15.26 -0.05 -8.38
C GLN A 69 15.42 0.35 -9.84
N ALA A 70 16.26 1.35 -10.13
CA ALA A 70 16.54 1.80 -11.49
C ALA A 70 17.26 0.74 -12.35
N LYS A 71 17.91 -0.26 -11.73
CA LYS A 71 18.60 -1.36 -12.42
C LYS A 71 17.70 -2.57 -12.64
N ILE A 72 16.57 -2.64 -11.96
CA ILE A 72 15.62 -3.76 -12.09
C ILE A 72 14.77 -3.56 -13.36
N PRO A 73 14.75 -4.52 -14.29
CA PRO A 73 13.85 -4.46 -15.45
C PRO A 73 12.40 -4.23 -15.01
N ALA A 74 11.68 -3.35 -15.73
CA ALA A 74 10.33 -2.92 -15.35
C ALA A 74 9.37 -4.11 -15.10
N ARG A 75 9.44 -5.15 -15.92
CA ARG A 75 8.65 -6.38 -15.76
C ARG A 75 8.97 -7.10 -14.45
N LEU A 76 10.25 -7.29 -14.13
CA LEU A 76 10.67 -7.96 -12.90
C LEU A 76 10.27 -7.14 -11.67
N ARG A 77 10.41 -5.80 -11.74
CA ARG A 77 9.93 -4.91 -10.69
C ARG A 77 8.43 -5.06 -10.47
N ALA A 78 7.63 -5.10 -11.54
CA ALA A 78 6.18 -5.27 -11.47
C ALA A 78 5.75 -6.67 -10.97
N GLN A 79 6.61 -7.68 -11.01
CA GLN A 79 6.38 -8.98 -10.37
C GLN A 79 6.70 -8.95 -8.87
N ARG A 80 7.68 -8.15 -8.44
CA ARG A 80 8.14 -8.08 -7.04
C ARG A 80 7.39 -7.06 -6.20
N LEU A 81 6.82 -6.03 -6.83
CA LEU A 81 6.11 -4.93 -6.19
C LEU A 81 4.74 -4.75 -6.81
N SER A 82 3.70 -4.87 -6.01
CA SER A 82 2.32 -4.57 -6.37
C SER A 82 1.89 -3.22 -5.83
N TRP A 83 1.03 -2.54 -6.59
CA TRP A 83 0.53 -1.21 -6.29
C TRP A 83 -1.00 -1.17 -6.27
N LEU A 84 -1.55 -0.72 -5.14
CA LEU A 84 -2.95 -0.30 -5.02
C LEU A 84 -2.98 1.22 -4.83
N GLY A 85 -3.39 1.94 -5.87
CA GLY A 85 -3.53 3.40 -5.83
C GLY A 85 -4.84 3.85 -5.22
N GLN A 86 -4.91 5.14 -4.92
CA GLN A 86 -6.13 5.80 -4.47
C GLN A 86 -7.22 5.71 -5.55
N SER A 87 -8.42 5.28 -5.15
CA SER A 87 -9.57 5.20 -6.04
C SER A 87 -10.03 6.61 -6.46
N GLY A 88 -10.37 6.81 -7.75
CA GLY A 88 -10.96 8.08 -8.22
C GLY A 88 -10.19 8.84 -9.30
N THR A 89 -8.96 8.47 -9.65
CA THR A 89 -8.21 9.15 -10.72
C THR A 89 -8.15 8.28 -11.99
N GLY A 90 -9.05 8.52 -12.96
CA GLY A 90 -9.00 7.91 -14.29
C GLY A 90 -9.92 6.69 -14.50
N GLU A 91 -10.90 6.47 -13.64
CA GLU A 91 -11.72 5.25 -13.62
C GLU A 91 -12.79 5.16 -14.72
N GLY A 92 -13.20 6.26 -15.35
CA GLY A 92 -14.26 6.23 -16.36
C GLY A 92 -13.99 5.33 -17.58
N SER A 93 -12.73 5.02 -17.87
CA SER A 93 -12.38 4.13 -19.00
C SER A 93 -12.42 2.63 -18.67
N ALA A 94 -12.54 2.26 -17.41
CA ALA A 94 -12.55 0.86 -16.95
C ALA A 94 -13.94 0.38 -16.50
N ASP A 95 -14.94 1.25 -16.51
CA ASP A 95 -16.28 0.94 -16.00
C ASP A 95 -16.97 -0.18 -16.79
N ASP A 96 -16.68 -0.33 -18.06
CA ASP A 96 -17.24 -1.38 -18.93
C ASP A 96 -16.49 -2.72 -18.80
N LEU A 97 -15.32 -2.75 -18.15
CA LEU A 97 -14.54 -3.98 -17.98
C LEU A 97 -15.16 -4.86 -16.91
N MET A 98 -15.13 -6.18 -17.16
CA MET A 98 -15.59 -7.16 -16.18
C MET A 98 -14.66 -7.21 -14.99
N VAL A 99 -15.20 -7.47 -13.81
CA VAL A 99 -14.42 -7.65 -12.56
C VAL A 99 -13.29 -8.67 -12.74
N TYR A 100 -13.56 -9.78 -13.43
CA TYR A 100 -12.55 -10.79 -13.73
C TYR A 100 -11.40 -10.22 -14.56
N ASP A 101 -11.69 -9.43 -15.58
CA ASP A 101 -10.68 -8.83 -16.46
C ASP A 101 -9.84 -7.79 -15.71
N ILE A 102 -10.47 -6.99 -14.85
CA ILE A 102 -9.75 -6.07 -13.96
C ILE A 102 -8.76 -6.81 -13.06
N ALA A 103 -9.18 -7.90 -12.42
CA ALA A 103 -8.29 -8.70 -11.60
C ALA A 103 -7.17 -9.36 -12.43
N MET A 104 -7.49 -9.80 -13.69
CA MET A 104 -6.53 -10.38 -14.62
C MET A 104 -5.42 -9.39 -15.04
N LEU A 105 -5.67 -8.07 -15.02
CA LEU A 105 -4.61 -7.06 -15.25
C LEU A 105 -3.45 -7.22 -14.26
N GLY A 106 -3.69 -7.73 -13.04
CA GLY A 106 -2.65 -8.06 -12.08
C GLY A 106 -1.66 -9.13 -12.57
N ARG A 107 -2.05 -9.93 -13.54
CA ARG A 107 -1.20 -11.00 -14.10
C ARG A 107 -0.32 -10.54 -15.28
N LEU A 108 -0.52 -9.34 -15.82
CA LEU A 108 0.27 -8.81 -16.95
C LEU A 108 1.79 -8.94 -16.76
N PRO A 109 2.39 -8.70 -15.58
CA PRO A 109 3.82 -8.89 -15.40
C PRO A 109 4.29 -10.34 -15.56
N HIS A 110 3.42 -11.33 -15.41
CA HIS A 110 3.73 -12.75 -15.51
C HIS A 110 3.49 -13.30 -16.93
N GLN A 111 2.59 -12.68 -17.70
CA GLN A 111 2.22 -13.15 -19.04
C GLN A 111 3.30 -12.86 -20.08
N ARG A 112 3.46 -13.75 -21.03
CA ARG A 112 4.30 -13.49 -22.22
C ARG A 112 3.53 -12.54 -23.16
N TRP A 113 4.27 -11.75 -23.92
CA TRP A 113 3.69 -10.84 -24.89
C TRP A 113 2.74 -11.60 -25.86
N LEU A 114 1.51 -11.11 -25.97
CA LEU A 114 0.42 -11.68 -26.80
C LEU A 114 0.02 -13.13 -26.45
N ALA A 115 0.44 -13.69 -25.33
CA ALA A 115 -0.01 -15.00 -24.90
C ALA A 115 -1.36 -14.91 -24.16
N ALA A 116 -2.21 -15.91 -24.36
CA ALA A 116 -3.40 -16.08 -23.55
C ALA A 116 -3.02 -16.38 -22.07
N PRO A 117 -3.86 -15.97 -21.10
CA PRO A 117 -3.65 -16.29 -19.68
C PRO A 117 -3.50 -17.81 -19.46
N SER A 118 -2.48 -18.18 -18.70
CA SER A 118 -2.23 -19.58 -18.30
C SER A 118 -3.23 -20.08 -17.26
N ALA A 119 -3.23 -21.38 -16.96
CA ALA A 119 -4.01 -21.91 -15.83
C ALA A 119 -3.58 -21.26 -14.50
N ALA A 120 -2.27 -21.11 -14.28
CA ALA A 120 -1.75 -20.45 -13.07
C ALA A 120 -2.21 -18.99 -12.94
N ASP A 121 -2.35 -18.25 -14.06
CA ASP A 121 -2.88 -16.89 -14.03
C ASP A 121 -4.36 -16.88 -13.60
N ARG A 122 -5.16 -17.80 -14.14
CA ARG A 122 -6.58 -17.94 -13.78
C ARG A 122 -6.74 -18.32 -12.32
N ASP A 123 -5.94 -19.26 -11.82
CA ASP A 123 -5.97 -19.68 -10.41
C ASP A 123 -5.57 -18.55 -9.47
N ALA A 124 -4.57 -17.73 -9.85
CA ALA A 124 -4.16 -16.57 -9.06
C ALA A 124 -5.28 -15.51 -8.98
N VAL A 125 -5.97 -15.26 -10.09
CA VAL A 125 -7.11 -14.33 -10.16
C VAL A 125 -8.28 -14.85 -9.31
N GLU A 126 -8.61 -16.13 -9.42
CA GLU A 126 -9.68 -16.73 -8.61
C GLU A 126 -9.37 -16.62 -7.12
N ARG A 127 -8.16 -16.99 -6.69
CA ARG A 127 -7.72 -16.82 -5.29
C ARG A 127 -7.86 -15.39 -4.82
N ALA A 128 -7.37 -14.42 -5.61
CA ALA A 128 -7.43 -13.01 -5.26
C ALA A 128 -8.87 -12.50 -5.12
N LEU A 129 -9.76 -12.82 -6.06
CA LEU A 129 -11.17 -12.44 -6.02
C LEU A 129 -11.91 -13.09 -4.84
N ARG A 130 -11.59 -14.34 -4.50
CA ARG A 130 -12.17 -15.02 -3.32
C ARG A 130 -11.66 -14.40 -2.02
N THR A 131 -10.37 -14.08 -1.92
CA THR A 131 -9.77 -13.43 -0.74
C THR A 131 -10.42 -12.09 -0.45
N THR A 132 -10.78 -11.34 -1.49
CA THR A 132 -11.44 -10.02 -1.35
C THR A 132 -12.98 -10.10 -1.40
N GLN A 133 -13.56 -11.31 -1.37
CA GLN A 133 -15.01 -11.55 -1.45
C GLN A 133 -15.66 -10.90 -2.69
N ALA A 134 -14.94 -10.86 -3.81
CA ALA A 134 -15.39 -10.26 -5.07
C ALA A 134 -15.69 -11.30 -6.16
N TRP A 135 -15.53 -12.59 -5.87
CA TRP A 135 -15.69 -13.66 -6.85
C TRP A 135 -17.08 -13.73 -7.48
N ASP A 136 -18.14 -13.49 -6.70
CA ASP A 136 -19.51 -13.57 -7.19
C ASP A 136 -19.87 -12.43 -8.15
N TRP A 137 -19.03 -11.40 -8.22
CA TRP A 137 -19.20 -10.28 -9.15
C TRP A 137 -18.33 -10.39 -10.41
N ARG A 138 -17.58 -11.49 -10.58
CA ARG A 138 -16.56 -11.64 -11.65
C ARG A 138 -17.08 -11.36 -13.06
N ASP A 139 -18.36 -11.65 -13.32
CA ASP A 139 -19.02 -11.48 -14.60
C ASP A 139 -19.83 -10.16 -14.70
N ARG A 140 -19.64 -9.23 -13.75
CA ARG A 140 -20.28 -7.91 -13.73
C ARG A 140 -19.29 -6.83 -14.19
N PRO A 141 -19.75 -5.81 -14.93
CA PRO A 141 -18.97 -4.62 -15.21
C PRO A 141 -18.58 -3.86 -13.93
N LEU A 142 -17.35 -3.33 -13.87
CA LEU A 142 -16.85 -2.58 -12.71
C LEU A 142 -17.75 -1.37 -12.37
N GLY A 143 -18.28 -0.69 -13.39
CA GLY A 143 -19.16 0.47 -13.23
C GLY A 143 -20.49 0.20 -12.52
N GLN A 144 -20.91 -1.07 -12.42
CA GLN A 144 -22.13 -1.46 -11.71
C GLN A 144 -21.90 -1.71 -10.21
N LEU A 145 -20.66 -1.60 -9.74
CA LEU A 145 -20.29 -1.85 -8.36
C LEU A 145 -20.34 -0.56 -7.53
N SER A 146 -20.69 -0.68 -6.25
CA SER A 146 -20.52 0.37 -5.27
C SER A 146 -19.04 0.71 -5.07
N GLY A 147 -18.74 1.85 -4.44
CA GLY A 147 -17.34 2.26 -4.17
C GLY A 147 -16.57 1.22 -3.35
N GLY A 148 -17.19 0.63 -2.33
CA GLY A 148 -16.57 -0.42 -1.50
C GLY A 148 -16.37 -1.73 -2.25
N GLU A 149 -17.34 -2.16 -3.08
CA GLU A 149 -17.20 -3.33 -3.95
C GLU A 149 -16.07 -3.13 -4.97
N ARG A 150 -16.01 -1.95 -5.59
CA ARG A 150 -14.94 -1.55 -6.51
C ARG A 150 -13.57 -1.60 -5.84
N GLN A 151 -13.45 -1.09 -4.61
CA GLN A 151 -12.21 -1.12 -3.84
C GLN A 151 -11.72 -2.56 -3.60
N ARG A 152 -12.63 -3.50 -3.30
CA ARG A 152 -12.29 -4.92 -3.14
C ARG A 152 -11.81 -5.56 -4.44
N VAL A 153 -12.36 -5.17 -5.59
CA VAL A 153 -11.88 -5.63 -6.91
C VAL A 153 -10.49 -5.08 -7.22
N LEU A 154 -10.22 -3.81 -6.90
CA LEU A 154 -8.89 -3.21 -7.08
C LEU A 154 -7.85 -3.86 -6.17
N LEU A 155 -8.24 -4.21 -4.93
CA LEU A 155 -7.39 -5.00 -4.04
C LEU A 155 -7.13 -6.40 -4.62
N ALA A 156 -8.16 -7.08 -5.16
CA ALA A 156 -7.97 -8.37 -5.84
C ALA A 156 -6.98 -8.27 -7.00
N ARG A 157 -7.05 -7.22 -7.83
CA ARG A 157 -6.08 -6.96 -8.90
C ARG A 157 -4.66 -6.85 -8.33
N ALA A 158 -4.48 -6.14 -7.22
CA ALA A 158 -3.17 -5.98 -6.59
C ALA A 158 -2.66 -7.31 -6.01
N LEU A 159 -3.53 -8.10 -5.37
CA LEU A 159 -3.19 -9.42 -4.83
C LEU A 159 -2.88 -10.45 -5.92
N ALA A 160 -3.55 -10.37 -7.08
CA ALA A 160 -3.32 -11.26 -8.21
C ALA A 160 -1.90 -11.16 -8.79
N VAL A 161 -1.17 -10.09 -8.51
CA VAL A 161 0.27 -9.98 -8.86
C VAL A 161 1.10 -11.02 -8.10
N GLU A 162 0.70 -11.42 -6.89
CA GLU A 162 1.43 -12.31 -5.98
C GLU A 162 2.83 -11.79 -5.60
N ALA A 163 3.01 -10.47 -5.64
CA ALA A 163 4.27 -9.81 -5.31
C ALA A 163 4.72 -10.06 -3.85
N ASP A 164 6.02 -9.90 -3.58
CA ASP A 164 6.57 -9.99 -2.23
C ASP A 164 6.39 -8.69 -1.43
N LEU A 165 6.17 -7.57 -2.14
CA LEU A 165 5.90 -6.26 -1.57
C LEU A 165 4.60 -5.69 -2.14
N LEU A 166 3.70 -5.27 -1.25
CA LEU A 166 2.43 -4.62 -1.60
C LEU A 166 2.41 -3.20 -1.03
N LEU A 167 2.31 -2.20 -1.91
CA LEU A 167 2.15 -0.80 -1.56
C LEU A 167 0.70 -0.37 -1.78
N MET A 168 0.07 0.22 -0.77
CA MET A 168 -1.34 0.61 -0.79
C MET A 168 -1.54 2.06 -0.35
N ASP A 169 -2.12 2.87 -1.23
CA ASP A 169 -2.46 4.27 -0.97
C ASP A 169 -3.94 4.39 -0.64
N GLU A 170 -4.28 4.64 0.63
CA GLU A 170 -5.64 4.76 1.16
C GLU A 170 -6.54 3.54 0.84
N PRO A 171 -6.12 2.32 1.18
CA PRO A 171 -6.84 1.10 0.81
C PRO A 171 -8.20 0.96 1.48
N LEU A 172 -8.47 1.70 2.56
CA LEU A 172 -9.72 1.66 3.32
C LEU A 172 -10.78 2.66 2.82
N ALA A 173 -10.45 3.48 1.82
CA ALA A 173 -11.38 4.45 1.26
C ALA A 173 -12.68 3.76 0.78
N ASN A 174 -13.82 4.30 1.20
CA ASN A 174 -15.17 3.80 0.88
C ASN A 174 -15.51 2.40 1.44
N LEU A 175 -14.68 1.83 2.33
CA LEU A 175 -15.01 0.58 3.03
C LEU A 175 -15.74 0.88 4.35
N ASP A 176 -16.81 0.14 4.61
CA ASP A 176 -17.48 0.13 5.90
C ASP A 176 -16.70 -0.70 6.94
N PRO A 177 -16.99 -0.57 8.25
CA PRO A 177 -16.22 -1.22 9.30
C PRO A 177 -16.04 -2.74 9.16
N PRO A 178 -17.04 -3.55 8.75
CA PRO A 178 -16.83 -4.98 8.51
C PRO A 178 -15.77 -5.25 7.44
N HIS A 179 -15.82 -4.53 6.31
CA HIS A 179 -14.86 -4.71 5.21
C HIS A 179 -13.47 -4.15 5.55
N GLN A 180 -13.37 -3.14 6.42
CA GLN A 180 -12.09 -2.71 6.99
C GLN A 180 -11.46 -3.83 7.84
N ALA A 181 -12.26 -4.54 8.63
CA ALA A 181 -11.80 -5.70 9.39
C ALA A 181 -11.30 -6.84 8.48
N ASP A 182 -12.05 -7.14 7.40
CA ASP A 182 -11.63 -8.14 6.40
C ASP A 182 -10.31 -7.76 5.72
N TRP A 183 -10.14 -6.48 5.40
CA TRP A 183 -8.89 -5.96 4.85
C TRP A 183 -7.73 -6.16 5.84
N MET A 184 -7.91 -5.83 7.13
CA MET A 184 -6.89 -6.05 8.16
C MET A 184 -6.50 -7.52 8.28
N GLN A 185 -7.48 -8.44 8.27
CA GLN A 185 -7.22 -9.88 8.28
C GLN A 185 -6.41 -10.32 7.06
N THR A 186 -6.75 -9.79 5.87
CA THR A 186 -6.01 -10.05 4.62
C THR A 186 -4.56 -9.59 4.75
N VAL A 187 -4.31 -8.36 5.24
CA VAL A 187 -2.95 -7.84 5.45
C VAL A 187 -2.17 -8.71 6.44
N ARG A 188 -2.77 -9.08 7.58
CA ARG A 188 -2.13 -9.96 8.56
C ARG A 188 -1.80 -11.34 7.98
N ALA A 189 -2.70 -11.91 7.16
CA ALA A 189 -2.46 -13.18 6.48
C ALA A 189 -1.29 -13.10 5.47
N LEU A 190 -1.17 -11.99 4.74
CA LEU A 190 -0.03 -11.74 3.84
C LEU A 190 1.29 -11.65 4.59
N VAL A 191 1.33 -10.90 5.70
CA VAL A 191 2.53 -10.77 6.54
C VAL A 191 2.92 -12.11 7.16
N ALA A 192 1.95 -12.90 7.63
CA ALA A 192 2.19 -14.26 8.13
C ALA A 192 2.76 -15.21 7.07
N GLN A 193 2.53 -14.95 5.78
CA GLN A 193 3.13 -15.63 4.64
C GLN A 193 4.52 -15.08 4.25
N GLY A 194 5.06 -14.11 5.02
CA GLY A 194 6.35 -13.46 4.76
C GLY A 194 6.30 -12.33 3.73
N LYS A 195 5.11 -11.91 3.29
CA LYS A 195 4.96 -10.74 2.42
C LYS A 195 5.16 -9.45 3.19
N THR A 196 5.63 -8.41 2.51
CA THR A 196 5.77 -7.07 3.06
C THR A 196 4.61 -6.20 2.61
N VAL A 197 4.02 -5.47 3.54
CA VAL A 197 2.91 -4.55 3.25
C VAL A 197 3.27 -3.15 3.74
N VAL A 198 3.09 -2.15 2.87
CA VAL A 198 3.20 -0.73 3.22
C VAL A 198 1.91 -0.04 2.84
N SER A 199 1.25 0.60 3.79
CA SER A 199 -0.02 1.27 3.57
C SER A 199 0.02 2.72 4.03
N VAL A 200 -0.56 3.63 3.26
CA VAL A 200 -0.91 4.98 3.72
C VAL A 200 -2.32 4.90 4.28
N LEU A 201 -2.47 5.25 5.56
CA LEU A 201 -3.77 5.22 6.24
C LEU A 201 -4.08 6.58 6.88
N HIS A 202 -5.36 6.95 6.85
CA HIS A 202 -5.89 8.12 7.57
C HIS A 202 -6.52 7.73 8.90
N GLU A 203 -7.04 6.53 8.99
CA GLU A 203 -7.65 5.95 10.19
C GLU A 203 -6.55 5.51 11.16
N LEU A 204 -6.19 6.39 12.13
CA LEU A 204 -5.11 6.14 13.07
C LEU A 204 -5.27 4.83 13.87
N PRO A 205 -6.49 4.43 14.33
CA PRO A 205 -6.64 3.13 14.98
C PRO A 205 -6.23 1.95 14.10
N MET A 206 -6.52 2.02 12.80
CA MET A 206 -6.10 0.99 11.84
C MET A 206 -4.59 1.04 11.58
N ALA A 207 -4.02 2.24 11.48
CA ALA A 207 -2.59 2.43 11.30
C ALA A 207 -1.76 1.88 12.48
N LEU A 208 -2.24 2.11 13.71
CA LEU A 208 -1.61 1.62 14.94
C LEU A 208 -1.71 0.08 15.11
N ALA A 209 -2.52 -0.60 14.31
CA ALA A 209 -2.54 -2.04 14.24
C ALA A 209 -1.39 -2.63 13.40
N ALA A 210 -0.59 -1.83 12.71
CA ALA A 210 0.59 -2.27 11.97
C ALA A 210 1.73 -2.72 12.91
N ASP A 211 2.79 -3.30 12.35
CA ASP A 211 3.98 -3.67 13.11
C ASP A 211 4.84 -2.42 13.35
N GLU A 212 4.92 -1.54 12.34
CA GLU A 212 5.70 -0.32 12.34
C GLU A 212 4.90 0.88 11.81
N LEU A 213 5.27 2.06 12.28
CA LEU A 213 4.69 3.33 11.88
C LEU A 213 5.78 4.25 11.34
N VAL A 214 5.55 4.82 10.16
CA VAL A 214 6.33 5.93 9.60
C VAL A 214 5.49 7.19 9.74
N VAL A 215 5.96 8.13 10.56
CA VAL A 215 5.29 9.40 10.81
C VAL A 215 5.88 10.46 9.91
N MET A 216 5.04 11.09 9.09
CA MET A 216 5.46 12.14 8.14
C MET A 216 4.90 13.50 8.49
N ASN A 217 5.70 14.53 8.29
CA ASN A 217 5.28 15.92 8.34
C ASN A 217 6.04 16.76 7.31
N ARG A 218 5.33 17.60 6.54
CA ARG A 218 5.91 18.56 5.59
C ARG A 218 7.02 17.97 4.70
N GLY A 219 6.73 16.81 4.08
CA GLY A 219 7.65 16.15 3.15
C GLY A 219 8.85 15.46 3.78
N ARG A 220 8.86 15.24 5.08
CA ARG A 220 9.93 14.56 5.83
C ARG A 220 9.37 13.41 6.65
N VAL A 221 10.17 12.37 6.82
CA VAL A 221 9.95 11.37 7.87
C VAL A 221 10.48 11.97 9.17
N VAL A 222 9.60 12.14 10.15
CA VAL A 222 9.96 12.70 11.46
C VAL A 222 10.19 11.61 12.51
N HIS A 223 9.60 10.42 12.29
CA HIS A 223 9.84 9.25 13.12
C HIS A 223 9.54 7.97 12.34
N HIS A 224 10.26 6.89 12.67
CA HIS A 224 9.97 5.53 12.22
C HIS A 224 10.27 4.57 13.39
N GLY A 225 9.29 3.79 13.79
CA GLY A 225 9.42 2.85 14.91
C GLY A 225 8.24 1.89 15.01
N THR A 226 8.27 0.99 15.98
CA THR A 226 7.17 0.06 16.23
C THR A 226 5.94 0.79 16.75
N CYS A 227 4.74 0.29 16.45
CA CYS A 227 3.49 0.89 16.91
C CYS A 227 3.31 0.87 18.45
N GLY A 228 4.07 0.04 19.17
CA GLY A 228 4.04 -0.03 20.64
C GLY A 228 5.04 0.90 21.35
N ASP A 229 5.90 1.58 20.59
CA ASP A 229 6.96 2.42 21.15
C ASP A 229 6.39 3.76 21.63
N PRO A 230 6.68 4.19 22.88
CA PRO A 230 6.29 5.51 23.39
C PRO A 230 6.79 6.68 22.52
N ASP A 231 7.98 6.58 21.91
CA ASP A 231 8.53 7.61 21.03
C ASP A 231 7.70 7.74 19.74
N THR A 232 7.18 6.61 19.23
CA THR A 232 6.24 6.60 18.09
C THR A 232 4.94 7.32 18.45
N HIS A 233 4.41 7.10 19.67
CA HIS A 233 3.20 7.78 20.14
C HIS A 233 3.44 9.28 20.29
N ALA A 234 4.57 9.68 20.89
CA ALA A 234 4.92 11.08 21.08
C ALA A 234 5.08 11.81 19.73
N ALA A 235 5.75 11.18 18.75
CA ALA A 235 5.89 11.72 17.40
C ALA A 235 4.54 11.87 16.71
N LEU A 236 3.65 10.88 16.86
CA LEU A 236 2.31 10.92 16.31
C LEU A 236 1.48 12.06 16.92
N GLU A 237 1.47 12.20 18.24
CA GLU A 237 0.77 13.28 18.94
C GLU A 237 1.31 14.66 18.52
N GLN A 238 2.62 14.79 18.37
CA GLN A 238 3.27 16.04 17.95
C GLN A 238 2.86 16.49 16.55
N VAL A 239 2.81 15.57 15.56
CA VAL A 239 2.45 15.95 14.17
C VAL A 239 0.99 16.32 14.00
N PHE A 240 0.14 15.94 14.95
CA PHE A 240 -1.26 16.35 15.05
C PHE A 240 -1.50 17.47 16.06
N ASP A 241 -0.46 18.28 16.38
CA ASP A 241 -0.54 19.45 17.27
C ASP A 241 -1.10 19.13 18.66
N HIS A 242 -0.82 17.91 19.16
CA HIS A 242 -1.34 17.37 20.45
C HIS A 242 -2.88 17.35 20.54
N ARG A 243 -3.58 17.35 19.39
CA ARG A 243 -5.03 17.22 19.32
C ARG A 243 -5.53 15.79 19.38
N ILE A 244 -4.63 14.84 19.45
CA ILE A 244 -4.89 13.42 19.66
C ILE A 244 -4.03 12.92 20.80
N ARG A 245 -4.47 11.86 21.46
CA ARG A 245 -3.68 11.10 22.40
C ARG A 245 -3.78 9.62 22.14
N VAL A 246 -2.64 8.94 22.21
CA VAL A 246 -2.56 7.48 22.02
C VAL A 246 -2.78 6.80 23.37
N HIS A 247 -3.73 5.86 23.41
CA HIS A 247 -4.09 5.08 24.59
C HIS A 247 -4.04 3.60 24.27
N ARG A 248 -3.71 2.79 25.27
CA ARG A 248 -3.88 1.36 25.19
C ARG A 248 -5.26 0.98 25.71
N VAL A 249 -6.07 0.33 24.87
CA VAL A 249 -7.39 -0.20 25.23
C VAL A 249 -7.37 -1.70 24.97
N ALA A 250 -7.48 -2.50 26.00
CA ALA A 250 -7.20 -3.93 25.96
C ALA A 250 -5.81 -4.20 25.36
N ASP A 251 -5.72 -4.94 24.25
CA ASP A 251 -4.46 -5.26 23.57
C ASP A 251 -4.20 -4.40 22.32
N GLN A 252 -4.93 -3.29 22.16
CA GLN A 252 -4.81 -2.42 20.98
C GLN A 252 -4.42 -0.99 21.37
N TRP A 253 -3.65 -0.34 20.49
CA TRP A 253 -3.38 1.07 20.56
C TRP A 253 -4.42 1.84 19.75
N ILE A 254 -4.99 2.88 20.35
CA ILE A 254 -5.98 3.74 19.70
C ILE A 254 -5.60 5.20 19.91
N ALA A 255 -5.78 6.02 18.86
CA ALA A 255 -5.62 7.46 18.94
C ALA A 255 -7.02 8.11 19.08
N LEU A 256 -7.23 8.87 20.13
CA LEU A 256 -8.47 9.59 20.41
C LEU A 256 -8.26 11.09 20.28
N PRO A 257 -9.23 11.84 19.72
CA PRO A 257 -9.22 13.31 19.78
C PRO A 257 -9.17 13.82 21.22
N GLN A 258 -8.48 14.95 21.41
CA GLN A 258 -8.46 15.72 22.68
C GLN A 258 -9.26 17.00 22.53
#